data_a8a80237397e873c088e7264e96d5668
#
_entry.id   a8a80237397e873c088e7264e96d5668
#
_cell.length_a   1.000
_cell.length_b   1.000
_cell.length_c   1.000
_cell.angle_alpha   90.00
_cell.angle_beta   90.00
_cell.angle_gamma   90.00
#
_symmetry.space_group_name_H-M   'P 1'
#
loop_
_entity.id
_entity.type
_entity.pdbx_description
1 polymer ?
#
loop_
_entity_poly.entity_id
_entity_poly.type
_entity_poly.pdbx_seq_one_letter_code
_entity_poly.pdbx_strand_id
1 'polypeptide(L)'
;EARAKLVSEAISELDQFLVDIEMDIRSDQGIFKDLKKQGEAIDIKEVKPTLEKFVSREAMLFLNHDLSKEEQDQASVRLYQEWEEYREKIFDRFVSSGYWNDEERAVVKDTILSPTVDSLTSQLLVSAITLSAATVFDMGKFTLLYDIYRLADDDEVKVRALLGWLLVSTNCGCYEQHPDFRSFAEQLTEDCKNDSDLL
;
A
#
# COMPACT_ATOMS: atom_id res chain seq x y z
N GLU A 1 18.56 17.78 24.29
CA GLU A 1 18.48 17.07 22.98
C GLU A 1 18.37 15.55 23.16
N ALA A 2 19.34 14.85 23.78
CA ALA A 2 19.32 13.38 23.92
C ALA A 2 18.06 12.85 24.64
N ARG A 3 17.56 13.57 25.65
CA ARG A 3 16.36 13.18 26.41
C ARG A 3 15.07 13.31 25.58
N ALA A 4 14.99 14.37 24.74
CA ALA A 4 13.85 14.58 23.86
C ALA A 4 13.82 13.51 22.75
N LYS A 5 14.97 13.12 22.23
CA LYS A 5 15.12 12.05 21.24
C LYS A 5 14.68 10.69 21.81
N LEU A 6 15.13 10.32 23.01
CA LEU A 6 14.71 9.08 23.68
C LEU A 6 13.20 9.03 23.92
N VAL A 7 12.59 10.16 24.31
CA VAL A 7 11.14 10.23 24.52
C VAL A 7 10.40 10.06 23.19
N SER A 8 10.86 10.70 22.10
CA SER A 8 10.26 10.56 20.77
C SER A 8 10.38 9.12 20.24
N GLU A 9 11.54 8.49 20.41
CA GLU A 9 11.75 7.08 20.05
C GLU A 9 10.80 6.15 20.83
N ALA A 10 10.68 6.35 22.14
CA ALA A 10 9.79 5.53 22.96
C ALA A 10 8.30 5.73 22.60
N ILE A 11 7.87 6.94 22.23
CA ILE A 11 6.51 7.21 21.75
C ILE A 11 6.29 6.49 20.42
N SER A 12 7.22 6.57 19.48
CA SER A 12 7.11 5.89 18.19
C SER A 12 7.03 4.37 18.35
N GLU A 13 7.83 3.76 19.23
CA GLU A 13 7.73 2.33 19.54
C GLU A 13 6.38 1.95 20.16
N LEU A 14 5.82 2.79 21.03
CA LEU A 14 4.51 2.55 21.61
C LEU A 14 3.39 2.63 20.58
N ASP A 15 3.46 3.60 19.65
CA ASP A 15 2.48 3.73 18.57
C ASP A 15 2.50 2.53 17.63
N GLN A 16 3.69 2.05 17.26
CA GLN A 16 3.85 0.81 16.49
C GLN A 16 3.15 -0.36 17.17
N PHE A 17 3.42 -0.53 18.46
CA PHE A 17 2.86 -1.61 19.24
C PHE A 17 1.33 -1.50 19.36
N LEU A 18 0.80 -0.29 19.50
CA LEU A 18 -0.65 -0.05 19.55
C LEU A 18 -1.32 -0.37 18.21
N VAL A 19 -0.74 0.04 17.08
CA VAL A 19 -1.25 -0.29 15.73
C VAL A 19 -1.33 -1.80 15.55
N ASP A 20 -0.28 -2.53 15.92
CA ASP A 20 -0.24 -3.98 15.78
C ASP A 20 -1.29 -4.67 16.67
N ILE A 21 -1.41 -4.25 17.94
CA ILE A 21 -2.42 -4.81 18.87
C ILE A 21 -3.85 -4.51 18.35
N GLU A 22 -4.13 -3.28 17.94
CA GLU A 22 -5.46 -2.93 17.45
C GLU A 22 -5.80 -3.70 16.18
N MET A 23 -4.84 -3.86 15.28
CA MET A 23 -5.04 -4.64 14.07
C MET A 23 -5.23 -6.13 14.39
N ASP A 24 -4.48 -6.69 15.35
CA ASP A 24 -4.65 -8.07 15.80
C ASP A 24 -6.03 -8.31 16.42
N ILE A 25 -6.49 -7.41 17.29
CA ILE A 25 -7.84 -7.50 17.91
C ILE A 25 -8.92 -7.47 16.82
N ARG A 26 -8.79 -6.61 15.80
CA ARG A 26 -9.75 -6.54 14.69
C ARG A 26 -9.66 -7.76 13.77
N SER A 27 -8.44 -8.25 13.56
CA SER A 27 -8.17 -9.43 12.72
C SER A 27 -8.68 -10.75 13.32
N ASP A 28 -8.97 -10.79 14.61
CA ASP A 28 -9.57 -11.97 15.26
C ASP A 28 -11.09 -12.05 15.04
N GLN A 29 -11.71 -11.03 14.42
CA GLN A 29 -13.17 -10.93 14.29
C GLN A 29 -13.60 -10.79 12.82
N GLY A 30 -14.64 -11.56 12.44
CA GLY A 30 -15.37 -11.40 11.19
C GLY A 30 -14.48 -11.54 9.93
N ILE A 31 -14.74 -10.66 8.97
CA ILE A 31 -14.07 -10.62 7.65
C ILE A 31 -12.55 -10.48 7.76
N PHE A 32 -12.05 -9.68 8.70
CA PHE A 32 -10.61 -9.44 8.85
C PHE A 32 -9.81 -10.71 9.19
N LYS A 33 -10.43 -11.68 9.87
CA LYS A 33 -9.81 -12.97 10.15
C LYS A 33 -9.52 -13.78 8.88
N ASP A 34 -10.46 -13.75 7.96
CA ASP A 34 -10.32 -14.46 6.68
C ASP A 34 -9.29 -13.75 5.79
N LEU A 35 -9.31 -12.41 5.72
CA LEU A 35 -8.33 -11.59 5.01
C LEU A 35 -6.91 -11.83 5.53
N LYS A 36 -6.71 -11.81 6.86
CA LYS A 36 -5.41 -12.08 7.47
C LYS A 36 -4.89 -13.46 7.09
N LYS A 37 -5.73 -14.48 7.20
CA LYS A 37 -5.36 -15.86 6.86
C LYS A 37 -4.97 -16.02 5.38
N GLN A 38 -5.67 -15.35 4.47
CA GLN A 38 -5.39 -15.41 3.03
C GLN A 38 -4.12 -14.62 2.67
N GLY A 39 -3.93 -13.47 3.30
CA GLY A 39 -2.76 -12.60 3.07
C GLY A 39 -1.47 -13.05 3.78
N GLU A 40 -1.55 -13.92 4.80
CA GLU A 40 -0.42 -14.28 5.66
C GLU A 40 0.77 -14.90 4.89
N ALA A 41 0.50 -15.57 3.78
CA ALA A 41 1.52 -16.19 2.94
C ALA A 41 2.30 -15.19 2.06
N ILE A 42 1.89 -13.91 2.00
CA ILE A 42 2.50 -12.89 1.15
C ILE A 42 3.59 -12.13 1.92
N ASP A 43 4.81 -12.21 1.42
CA ASP A 43 5.90 -11.33 1.84
C ASP A 43 5.84 -10.03 1.02
N ILE A 44 5.77 -8.89 1.70
CA ILE A 44 5.71 -7.54 1.09
C ILE A 44 6.91 -7.32 0.15
N LYS A 45 8.09 -7.83 0.50
CA LYS A 45 9.32 -7.69 -0.29
C LYS A 45 9.27 -8.46 -1.62
N GLU A 46 8.49 -9.53 -1.68
CA GLU A 46 8.33 -10.37 -2.88
C GLU A 46 7.18 -9.92 -3.79
N VAL A 47 6.39 -8.90 -3.40
CA VAL A 47 5.23 -8.45 -4.18
C VAL A 47 5.67 -7.94 -5.55
N LYS A 48 6.56 -6.93 -5.60
CA LYS A 48 7.03 -6.36 -6.86
C LYS A 48 7.71 -7.39 -7.76
N PRO A 49 8.71 -8.18 -7.30
CA PRO A 49 9.32 -9.20 -8.13
C PRO A 49 8.34 -10.23 -8.70
N THR A 50 7.27 -10.55 -7.94
CA THR A 50 6.26 -11.51 -8.40
C THR A 50 5.35 -10.89 -9.45
N LEU A 51 4.93 -9.63 -9.30
CA LEU A 51 4.15 -8.91 -10.32
C LEU A 51 4.95 -8.80 -11.63
N GLU A 52 6.24 -8.48 -11.56
CA GLU A 52 7.12 -8.41 -12.73
C GLU A 52 7.31 -9.77 -13.42
N LYS A 53 7.29 -10.88 -12.67
CA LYS A 53 7.28 -12.24 -13.24
C LYS A 53 6.00 -12.52 -14.05
N PHE A 54 4.83 -12.05 -13.59
CA PHE A 54 3.59 -12.20 -14.35
C PHE A 54 3.66 -11.45 -15.69
N VAL A 55 4.11 -10.19 -15.69
CA VAL A 55 4.30 -9.40 -16.90
C VAL A 55 5.29 -10.08 -17.86
N SER A 56 6.39 -10.61 -17.34
CA SER A 56 7.38 -11.34 -18.13
C SER A 56 6.81 -12.64 -18.73
N ARG A 57 6.01 -13.39 -17.98
CA ARG A 57 5.33 -14.61 -18.46
C ARG A 57 4.32 -14.30 -19.55
N GLU A 58 3.56 -13.22 -19.40
CA GLU A 58 2.60 -12.78 -20.40
C GLU A 58 3.33 -12.43 -21.71
N ALA A 59 4.40 -11.62 -21.65
CA ALA A 59 5.20 -11.28 -22.81
C ALA A 59 5.79 -12.54 -23.51
N MET A 60 6.26 -13.51 -22.74
CA MET A 60 6.78 -14.76 -23.29
C MET A 60 5.71 -15.60 -23.98
N LEU A 61 4.46 -15.59 -23.48
CA LEU A 61 3.35 -16.29 -24.15
C LEU A 61 3.05 -15.69 -25.51
N PHE A 62 3.06 -14.34 -25.63
CA PHE A 62 2.83 -13.68 -26.91
C PHE A 62 3.97 -13.88 -27.93
N LEU A 63 5.20 -14.05 -27.45
CA LEU A 63 6.38 -14.26 -28.30
C LEU A 63 6.58 -15.73 -28.68
N ASN A 64 5.88 -16.66 -28.06
CA ASN A 64 6.05 -18.10 -28.33
C ASN A 64 5.25 -18.50 -29.58
N HIS A 65 5.92 -18.53 -30.73
CA HIS A 65 5.33 -18.93 -32.01
C HIS A 65 5.15 -20.46 -32.18
N ASP A 66 5.65 -21.25 -31.25
CA ASP A 66 5.55 -22.74 -31.33
C ASP A 66 4.20 -23.25 -30.80
N LEU A 67 3.44 -22.42 -30.08
CA LEU A 67 2.11 -22.77 -29.58
C LEU A 67 1.03 -22.51 -30.64
N SER A 68 0.09 -23.42 -30.74
CA SER A 68 -1.14 -23.16 -31.50
C SER A 68 -1.94 -22.04 -30.82
N LYS A 69 -2.80 -21.37 -31.57
CA LYS A 69 -3.62 -20.27 -31.06
C LYS A 69 -4.49 -20.73 -29.86
N GLU A 70 -5.04 -21.96 -29.92
CA GLU A 70 -5.85 -22.50 -28.84
C GLU A 70 -5.04 -22.76 -27.58
N GLU A 71 -3.81 -23.27 -27.70
CA GLU A 71 -2.90 -23.47 -26.55
C GLU A 71 -2.46 -22.14 -25.96
N GLN A 72 -2.21 -21.12 -26.79
CA GLN A 72 -1.87 -19.78 -26.33
C GLN A 72 -3.02 -19.13 -25.59
N ASP A 73 -4.26 -19.23 -26.09
CA ASP A 73 -5.46 -18.71 -25.43
C ASP A 73 -5.69 -19.39 -24.08
N GLN A 74 -5.55 -20.72 -24.03
CA GLN A 74 -5.67 -21.48 -22.77
C GLN A 74 -4.59 -21.10 -21.75
N ALA A 75 -3.35 -20.94 -22.20
CA ALA A 75 -2.23 -20.53 -21.33
C ALA A 75 -2.43 -19.11 -20.79
N SER A 76 -2.93 -18.19 -21.62
CA SER A 76 -3.26 -16.82 -21.21
C SER A 76 -4.36 -16.81 -20.14
N VAL A 77 -5.44 -17.55 -20.34
CA VAL A 77 -6.53 -17.66 -19.35
C VAL A 77 -6.02 -18.16 -17.99
N ARG A 78 -5.15 -19.18 -17.99
CA ARG A 78 -4.56 -19.70 -16.75
C ARG A 78 -3.67 -18.66 -16.08
N LEU A 79 -2.85 -17.95 -16.86
CA LEU A 79 -1.97 -16.89 -16.34
C LEU A 79 -2.78 -15.77 -15.70
N TYR A 80 -3.88 -15.33 -16.34
CA TYR A 80 -4.77 -14.32 -15.78
C TYR A 80 -5.46 -14.79 -14.49
N GLN A 81 -5.87 -16.05 -14.40
CA GLN A 81 -6.43 -16.61 -13.16
C GLN A 81 -5.41 -16.61 -12.02
N GLU A 82 -4.17 -17.06 -12.29
CA GLU A 82 -3.08 -17.01 -11.30
C GLU A 82 -2.79 -15.58 -10.84
N TRP A 83 -2.83 -14.61 -11.78
CA TRP A 83 -2.60 -13.19 -11.49
C TRP A 83 -3.72 -12.61 -10.62
N GLU A 84 -5.00 -12.88 -10.95
CA GLU A 84 -6.14 -12.43 -10.13
C GLU A 84 -6.08 -13.00 -8.72
N GLU A 85 -5.83 -14.30 -8.57
CA GLU A 85 -5.67 -14.93 -7.26
C GLU A 85 -4.53 -14.31 -6.45
N TYR A 86 -3.44 -13.93 -7.11
CA TYR A 86 -2.32 -13.28 -6.45
C TYR A 86 -2.66 -11.85 -6.03
N ARG A 87 -3.37 -11.08 -6.88
CA ARG A 87 -3.85 -9.73 -6.56
C ARG A 87 -4.81 -9.72 -5.36
N GLU A 88 -5.72 -10.69 -5.30
CA GLU A 88 -6.61 -10.85 -4.14
C GLU A 88 -5.80 -11.07 -2.85
N LYS A 89 -4.83 -11.96 -2.87
CA LYS A 89 -3.98 -12.25 -1.70
C LYS A 89 -3.14 -11.04 -1.26
N ILE A 90 -2.60 -10.28 -2.22
CA ILE A 90 -1.87 -9.03 -1.89
C ILE A 90 -2.83 -8.01 -1.26
N PHE A 91 -4.01 -7.84 -1.83
CA PHE A 91 -5.03 -6.95 -1.28
C PHE A 91 -5.35 -7.32 0.17
N ASP A 92 -5.64 -8.60 0.42
CA ASP A 92 -5.93 -9.13 1.75
C ASP A 92 -4.77 -8.89 2.73
N ARG A 93 -3.53 -9.12 2.27
CA ARG A 93 -2.31 -8.85 3.04
C ARG A 93 -2.19 -7.39 3.43
N PHE A 94 -2.47 -6.46 2.51
CA PHE A 94 -2.33 -5.04 2.76
C PHE A 94 -3.43 -4.50 3.65
N VAL A 95 -4.69 -4.91 3.44
CA VAL A 95 -5.83 -4.52 4.28
C VAL A 95 -5.66 -5.00 5.71
N SER A 96 -5.17 -6.22 5.92
CA SER A 96 -5.00 -6.83 7.23
C SER A 96 -3.63 -6.55 7.87
N SER A 97 -2.79 -5.71 7.23
CA SER A 97 -1.45 -5.42 7.76
C SER A 97 -1.48 -4.54 8.99
N GLY A 98 -0.68 -4.88 9.99
CA GLY A 98 -0.33 -4.02 11.10
C GLY A 98 0.60 -2.88 10.68
N TYR A 99 1.45 -2.44 11.59
CA TYR A 99 2.43 -1.41 11.33
C TYR A 99 3.45 -1.84 10.27
N TRP A 100 3.82 -0.89 9.40
CA TRP A 100 4.92 -1.05 8.44
C TRP A 100 6.13 -0.20 8.85
N ASN A 101 7.28 -0.82 8.94
CA ASN A 101 8.54 -0.11 9.15
C ASN A 101 8.94 0.69 7.89
N ASP A 102 9.97 1.53 8.01
CA ASP A 102 10.44 2.39 6.90
C ASP A 102 10.85 1.60 5.66
N GLU A 103 11.44 0.42 5.83
CA GLU A 103 11.86 -0.46 4.73
C GLU A 103 10.64 -1.01 3.98
N GLU A 104 9.65 -1.52 4.71
CA GLU A 104 8.41 -2.04 4.11
C GLU A 104 7.65 -0.94 3.39
N ARG A 105 7.52 0.25 3.98
CA ARG A 105 6.89 1.41 3.33
C ARG A 105 7.61 1.82 2.05
N ALA A 106 8.95 1.82 2.06
CA ALA A 106 9.74 2.12 0.87
C ALA A 106 9.53 1.09 -0.24
N VAL A 107 9.48 -0.20 0.10
CA VAL A 107 9.20 -1.29 -0.86
C VAL A 107 7.80 -1.16 -1.45
N VAL A 108 6.79 -0.89 -0.62
CA VAL A 108 5.40 -0.69 -1.08
C VAL A 108 5.30 0.52 -1.99
N LYS A 109 5.92 1.64 -1.62
CA LYS A 109 5.98 2.86 -2.44
C LYS A 109 6.61 2.58 -3.80
N ASP A 110 7.77 1.92 -3.83
CA ASP A 110 8.47 1.55 -5.06
C ASP A 110 7.65 0.59 -5.94
N THR A 111 6.87 -0.30 -5.32
CA THR A 111 5.97 -1.20 -6.05
C THR A 111 4.86 -0.44 -6.75
N ILE A 112 4.18 0.47 -6.04
CA ILE A 112 3.02 1.23 -6.57
C ILE A 112 3.45 2.23 -7.65
N LEU A 113 4.62 2.85 -7.49
CA LEU A 113 5.17 3.83 -8.44
C LEU A 113 5.95 3.18 -9.58
N SER A 114 6.06 1.85 -9.61
CA SER A 114 6.82 1.16 -10.64
C SER A 114 6.09 1.16 -11.98
N PRO A 115 6.74 1.57 -13.09
CA PRO A 115 6.15 1.51 -14.42
C PRO A 115 5.94 0.07 -14.93
N THR A 116 6.48 -0.93 -14.23
CA THR A 116 6.31 -2.36 -14.56
C THR A 116 5.07 -2.98 -13.92
N VAL A 117 4.42 -2.27 -12.99
CA VAL A 117 3.16 -2.68 -12.37
C VAL A 117 2.00 -1.98 -13.07
N ASP A 118 0.98 -2.75 -13.44
CA ASP A 118 -0.19 -2.18 -14.13
C ASP A 118 -0.98 -1.22 -13.23
N SER A 119 -1.59 -0.21 -13.85
CA SER A 119 -2.35 0.84 -13.16
C SER A 119 -3.45 0.28 -12.25
N LEU A 120 -4.17 -0.75 -12.70
CA LEU A 120 -5.24 -1.35 -11.91
C LEU A 120 -4.72 -2.00 -10.63
N THR A 121 -3.59 -2.71 -10.72
CA THR A 121 -2.93 -3.29 -9.53
C THR A 121 -2.45 -2.19 -8.58
N SER A 122 -1.81 -1.13 -9.08
CA SER A 122 -1.38 0.01 -8.26
C SER A 122 -2.56 0.68 -7.55
N GLN A 123 -3.68 0.91 -8.25
CA GLN A 123 -4.91 1.44 -7.68
C GLN A 123 -5.51 0.53 -6.60
N LEU A 124 -5.47 -0.79 -6.82
CA LEU A 124 -5.94 -1.78 -5.85
C LEU A 124 -5.11 -1.72 -4.56
N LEU A 125 -3.78 -1.65 -4.68
CA LEU A 125 -2.87 -1.53 -3.55
C LEU A 125 -3.09 -0.24 -2.76
N VAL A 126 -3.28 0.90 -3.44
CA VAL A 126 -3.64 2.18 -2.79
C VAL A 126 -4.96 2.06 -2.03
N SER A 127 -5.94 1.37 -2.59
CA SER A 127 -7.23 1.14 -1.92
C SER A 127 -7.06 0.27 -0.68
N ALA A 128 -6.24 -0.78 -0.74
CA ALA A 128 -5.95 -1.65 0.40
C ALA A 128 -5.25 -0.89 1.54
N ILE A 129 -4.27 -0.04 1.21
CA ILE A 129 -3.59 0.84 2.18
C ILE A 129 -4.59 1.80 2.82
N THR A 130 -5.47 2.40 2.03
CA THR A 130 -6.52 3.30 2.52
C THR A 130 -7.44 2.60 3.52
N LEU A 131 -7.91 1.40 3.18
CA LEU A 131 -8.78 0.61 4.06
C LEU A 131 -8.05 0.20 5.35
N SER A 132 -6.79 -0.21 5.25
CA SER A 132 -5.96 -0.53 6.41
C SER A 132 -5.81 0.68 7.34
N ALA A 133 -5.40 1.84 6.80
CA ALA A 133 -5.21 3.07 7.57
C ALA A 133 -6.53 3.67 8.12
N ALA A 134 -7.66 3.46 7.43
CA ALA A 134 -8.98 3.85 7.93
C ALA A 134 -9.51 2.90 9.01
N THR A 135 -9.04 1.65 9.04
CA THR A 135 -9.42 0.65 10.05
C THR A 135 -8.66 0.86 11.35
N VAL A 136 -7.35 1.01 11.24
CA VAL A 136 -6.45 1.37 12.35
C VAL A 136 -5.51 2.45 11.83
N PHE A 137 -5.54 3.63 12.48
CA PHE A 137 -4.71 4.74 12.05
C PHE A 137 -3.23 4.40 12.22
N ASP A 138 -2.50 4.55 11.13
CA ASP A 138 -1.04 4.39 11.06
C ASP A 138 -0.46 5.60 10.32
N MET A 139 0.33 6.41 11.03
CA MET A 139 0.94 7.62 10.47
C MET A 139 1.83 7.33 9.27
N GLY A 140 2.50 6.17 9.26
CA GLY A 140 3.32 5.74 8.14
C GLY A 140 2.52 5.46 6.87
N LYS A 141 1.37 4.78 6.98
CA LYS A 141 0.46 4.57 5.85
C LYS A 141 -0.21 5.86 5.41
N PHE A 142 -0.55 6.73 6.36
CA PHE A 142 -1.14 8.04 6.09
C PHE A 142 -0.19 8.92 5.26
N THR A 143 1.08 9.03 5.66
CA THR A 143 2.09 9.77 4.90
C THR A 143 2.42 9.10 3.57
N LEU A 144 2.43 7.77 3.50
CA LEU A 144 2.64 7.01 2.27
C LEU A 144 1.57 7.32 1.21
N LEU A 145 0.29 7.43 1.59
CA LEU A 145 -0.78 7.83 0.65
C LEU A 145 -0.53 9.23 0.07
N TYR A 146 -0.07 10.17 0.89
CA TYR A 146 0.30 11.50 0.41
C TYR A 146 1.52 11.47 -0.52
N ASP A 147 2.55 10.71 -0.17
CA ASP A 147 3.73 10.52 -1.02
C ASP A 147 3.36 9.95 -2.40
N ILE A 148 2.49 8.93 -2.44
CA ILE A 148 2.00 8.33 -3.69
C ILE A 148 1.24 9.37 -4.51
N TYR A 149 0.36 10.17 -3.90
CA TYR A 149 -0.32 11.26 -4.58
C TYR A 149 0.66 12.24 -5.23
N ARG A 150 1.74 12.59 -4.55
CA ARG A 150 2.74 13.55 -5.03
C ARG A 150 3.65 13.00 -6.14
N LEU A 151 3.93 11.72 -6.11
CA LEU A 151 4.98 11.08 -6.91
C LEU A 151 4.45 10.20 -8.06
N ALA A 152 3.18 9.81 -8.04
CA ALA A 152 2.64 8.97 -9.09
C ALA A 152 2.58 9.73 -10.42
N ASP A 153 2.99 9.06 -11.51
CA ASP A 153 2.83 9.56 -12.88
C ASP A 153 1.43 9.26 -13.43
N ASP A 154 0.78 8.19 -12.92
CA ASP A 154 -0.56 7.76 -13.32
C ASP A 154 -1.62 8.58 -12.58
N ASP A 155 -2.46 9.29 -13.34
CA ASP A 155 -3.50 10.17 -12.79
C ASP A 155 -4.56 9.41 -11.99
N GLU A 156 -4.90 8.17 -12.36
CA GLU A 156 -5.88 7.36 -11.64
C GLU A 156 -5.34 6.89 -10.28
N VAL A 157 -4.05 6.51 -10.24
CA VAL A 157 -3.34 6.18 -9.00
C VAL A 157 -3.24 7.41 -8.10
N LYS A 158 -2.87 8.56 -8.69
CA LYS A 158 -2.76 9.85 -8.00
C LYS A 158 -4.08 10.27 -7.35
N VAL A 159 -5.17 10.28 -8.10
CA VAL A 159 -6.51 10.65 -7.60
C VAL A 159 -6.96 9.69 -6.50
N ARG A 160 -6.72 8.40 -6.67
CA ARG A 160 -7.07 7.39 -5.67
C ARG A 160 -6.29 7.56 -4.37
N ALA A 161 -5.01 7.86 -4.46
CA ALA A 161 -4.17 8.14 -3.29
C ALA A 161 -4.61 9.39 -2.54
N LEU A 162 -4.95 10.47 -3.27
CA LEU A 162 -5.50 11.70 -2.69
C LEU A 162 -6.82 11.44 -1.96
N LEU A 163 -7.75 10.75 -2.63
CA LEU A 163 -9.05 10.40 -2.01
C LEU A 163 -8.87 9.52 -0.78
N GLY A 164 -7.97 8.55 -0.83
CA GLY A 164 -7.63 7.69 0.30
C GLY A 164 -7.06 8.49 1.47
N TRP A 165 -6.11 9.38 1.20
CA TRP A 165 -5.51 10.25 2.19
C TRP A 165 -6.56 11.17 2.86
N LEU A 166 -7.44 11.80 2.07
CA LEU A 166 -8.55 12.63 2.58
C LEU A 166 -9.54 11.81 3.43
N LEU A 167 -9.86 10.59 3.01
CA LEU A 167 -10.76 9.69 3.73
C LEU A 167 -10.18 9.33 5.11
N VAL A 168 -8.91 8.97 5.18
CA VAL A 168 -8.23 8.67 6.43
C VAL A 168 -8.18 9.92 7.33
N SER A 169 -7.88 11.10 6.77
CA SER A 169 -7.82 12.35 7.53
C SER A 169 -9.17 12.74 8.15
N THR A 170 -10.28 12.43 7.50
CA THR A 170 -11.63 12.74 8.03
C THR A 170 -12.11 11.76 9.08
N ASN A 171 -11.64 10.50 9.03
CA ASN A 171 -12.10 9.45 9.94
C ASN A 171 -11.27 9.36 11.24
N CYS A 172 -10.04 9.83 11.23
CA CYS A 172 -9.12 9.73 12.36
C CYS A 172 -8.87 11.09 12.99
N GLY A 173 -9.75 11.53 13.90
CA GLY A 173 -9.65 12.80 14.61
C GLY A 173 -8.48 12.94 15.59
N CYS A 174 -7.61 11.92 15.70
CA CYS A 174 -6.47 11.92 16.64
C CYS A 174 -5.10 12.04 15.96
N TYR A 175 -5.03 12.10 14.62
CA TYR A 175 -3.75 12.19 13.90
C TYR A 175 -2.95 13.46 14.24
N GLU A 176 -3.61 14.57 14.58
CA GLU A 176 -2.97 15.82 14.99
C GLU A 176 -2.15 15.67 16.28
N GLN A 177 -2.44 14.67 17.09
CA GLN A 177 -1.73 14.38 18.35
C GLN A 177 -0.51 13.49 18.14
N HIS A 178 -0.35 12.90 16.95
CA HIS A 178 0.79 12.06 16.64
C HIS A 178 2.09 12.89 16.60
N PRO A 179 3.19 12.46 17.22
CA PRO A 179 4.43 13.24 17.31
C PRO A 179 5.00 13.62 15.93
N ASP A 180 4.86 12.72 14.93
CA ASP A 180 5.38 12.95 13.58
C ASP A 180 4.46 13.83 12.72
N PHE A 181 3.22 14.09 13.16
CA PHE A 181 2.27 14.91 12.42
C PHE A 181 2.78 16.34 12.21
N ARG A 182 3.51 16.89 13.16
CA ARG A 182 4.03 18.24 13.06
C ARG A 182 5.01 18.39 11.89
N SER A 183 5.95 17.48 11.76
CA SER A 183 6.91 17.48 10.65
C SER A 183 6.22 17.28 9.31
N PHE A 184 5.22 16.41 9.27
CA PHE A 184 4.38 16.21 8.09
C PHE A 184 3.56 17.46 7.73
N ALA A 185 2.98 18.15 8.71
CA ALA A 185 2.22 19.39 8.47
C ALA A 185 3.12 20.54 7.96
N GLU A 186 4.37 20.61 8.43
CA GLU A 186 5.37 21.56 7.92
C GLU A 186 5.69 21.25 6.45
N GLN A 187 5.92 19.98 6.10
CA GLN A 187 6.12 19.53 4.72
C GLN A 187 4.91 19.86 3.84
N LEU A 188 3.70 19.51 4.28
CA LEU A 188 2.46 19.82 3.56
C LEU A 188 2.30 21.32 3.29
N THR A 189 2.64 22.16 4.29
CA THR A 189 2.57 23.62 4.15
C THR A 189 3.57 24.13 3.10
N GLU A 190 4.73 23.52 3.01
CA GLU A 190 5.76 23.89 2.03
C GLU A 190 5.36 23.43 0.62
N ASP A 191 4.82 22.23 0.50
CA ASP A 191 4.29 21.70 -0.74
C ASP A 191 3.13 22.56 -1.29
N CYS A 192 2.18 22.96 -0.44
CA CYS A 192 1.08 23.86 -0.82
C CYS A 192 1.55 25.25 -1.28
N LYS A 193 2.69 25.74 -0.80
CA LYS A 193 3.26 27.03 -1.28
C LYS A 193 3.89 26.90 -2.66
N ASN A 194 4.39 25.71 -2.98
CA ASN A 194 5.13 25.47 -4.23
C ASN A 194 4.22 24.93 -5.35
N ASP A 195 3.03 24.49 -5.02
CA ASP A 195 2.10 23.85 -5.94
C ASP A 195 0.74 24.58 -5.95
N SER A 196 0.47 25.31 -7.04
CA SER A 196 -0.79 26.05 -7.21
C SER A 196 -2.01 25.13 -7.40
N ASP A 197 -1.81 23.85 -7.67
CA ASP A 197 -2.88 22.88 -7.89
C ASP A 197 -3.46 22.33 -6.59
N LEU A 198 -2.82 22.61 -5.44
CA LEU A 198 -3.29 22.24 -4.10
C LEU A 198 -4.10 23.35 -3.39
N LEU A 199 -4.29 24.50 -4.05
CA LEU A 199 -5.07 25.64 -3.56
C LEU A 199 -6.43 25.72 -4.26
#